data_d3450cc7886b274694d8a5ce1874d426
#
_entry.id   d3450cc7886b274694d8a5ce1874d426
#
_cell.length_a   1.000
_cell.length_b   1.000
_cell.length_c   1.000
_cell.angle_alpha   90.00
_cell.angle_beta   90.00
_cell.angle_gamma   90.00
#
_symmetry.space_group_name_H-M   'P 1'
#
loop_
_entity.id
_entity.type
_entity.pdbx_description
1 polymer ?
#
loop_
_entity_poly.entity_id
_entity_poly.type
_entity_poly.pdbx_seq_one_letter_code
_entity_poly.pdbx_strand_id
1 'polypeptide(L)'
;MVLGLIFAYLYGFIEHGYIPPAEHLVLRFFNHFSNYHIIMLGLFSALPLAVLIYDPSWVGVLVAFGLWAFLPLGEDISWYHFAGAWPGPQDWTSWGGGYYVKKHWLPKWYLVNSLATIFFYALALAVAIL
;
A
#
# COMPACT_ATOMS: atom_id res chain seq x y z
N MET A 1 -12.51 -4.07 -4.49
CA MET A 1 -11.89 -2.73 -4.55
C MET A 1 -12.40 -1.78 -3.48
N VAL A 2 -13.72 -1.57 -3.29
CA VAL A 2 -14.26 -0.63 -2.28
C VAL A 2 -13.78 -0.94 -0.86
N LEU A 3 -13.82 -2.21 -0.43
CA LEU A 3 -13.31 -2.60 0.90
C LEU A 3 -11.81 -2.30 1.07
N GLY A 4 -11.01 -2.48 0.03
CA GLY A 4 -9.58 -2.14 0.08
C GLY A 4 -9.34 -0.64 0.24
N LEU A 5 -10.15 0.20 -0.43
CA LEU A 5 -10.11 1.66 -0.27
C LEU A 5 -10.47 2.08 1.16
N ILE A 6 -11.58 1.53 1.68
CA ILE A 6 -12.01 1.80 3.06
C ILE A 6 -10.92 1.37 4.05
N PHE A 7 -10.38 0.16 3.88
CA PHE A 7 -9.33 -0.36 4.75
C PHE A 7 -8.08 0.52 4.74
N ALA A 8 -7.55 0.85 3.56
CA ALA A 8 -6.36 1.68 3.42
C ALA A 8 -6.57 3.08 4.01
N TYR A 9 -7.75 3.68 3.77
CA TYR A 9 -8.07 5.01 4.28
C TYR A 9 -8.21 5.03 5.81
N LEU A 10 -8.92 4.05 6.39
CA LEU A 10 -9.07 3.94 7.85
C LEU A 10 -7.74 3.62 8.52
N TYR A 11 -6.91 2.77 7.91
CA TYR A 11 -5.61 2.42 8.46
C TYR A 11 -4.68 3.64 8.48
N GLY A 12 -4.57 4.40 7.38
CA GLY A 12 -3.78 5.63 7.35
C GLY A 12 -4.25 6.69 8.36
N PHE A 13 -5.58 6.77 8.62
CA PHE A 13 -6.14 7.61 9.69
C PHE A 13 -5.69 7.14 11.08
N ILE A 14 -5.81 5.85 11.35
CA ILE A 14 -5.41 5.27 12.65
C ILE A 14 -3.90 5.44 12.86
N GLU A 15 -3.12 5.16 11.84
CA GLU A 15 -1.67 5.31 11.91
C GLU A 15 -1.26 6.74 12.21
N HIS A 16 -1.78 7.70 11.47
CA HIS A 16 -1.47 9.11 11.69
C HIS A 16 -1.85 9.58 13.10
N GLY A 17 -3.00 9.14 13.62
CA GLY A 17 -3.54 9.64 14.89
C GLY A 17 -3.08 8.89 16.15
N TYR A 18 -2.74 7.61 16.04
CA TYR A 18 -2.61 6.73 17.20
C TYR A 18 -1.32 5.91 17.25
N ILE A 19 -0.59 5.79 16.15
CA ILE A 19 0.67 5.05 16.14
C ILE A 19 1.81 6.06 16.29
N PRO A 20 2.59 6.00 17.39
CA PRO A 20 3.73 6.90 17.56
C PRO A 20 4.75 6.66 16.44
N PRO A 21 5.49 7.72 16.03
CA PRO A 21 6.55 7.60 15.04
C PRO A 21 7.46 6.42 15.36
N ALA A 22 7.81 5.66 14.36
CA ALA A 22 8.52 4.36 14.45
C ALA A 22 9.90 4.39 15.15
N GLU A 23 10.31 5.51 15.69
CA GLU A 23 11.58 5.70 16.41
C GLU A 23 11.70 4.84 17.69
N HIS A 24 10.57 4.38 18.24
CA HIS A 24 10.53 3.63 19.49
C HIS A 24 10.37 2.11 19.34
N LEU A 25 10.12 1.59 18.14
CA LEU A 25 9.97 0.16 17.89
C LEU A 25 11.23 -0.40 17.21
N VAL A 26 12.27 -0.64 18.02
CA VAL A 26 13.58 -1.05 17.52
C VAL A 26 13.72 -2.57 17.47
N LEU A 27 13.39 -3.16 16.32
CA LEU A 27 14.18 -4.25 15.73
C LEU A 27 14.32 -3.93 14.23
N ARG A 28 15.46 -3.37 13.87
CA ARG A 28 15.82 -3.10 12.47
C ARG A 28 16.23 -4.40 11.80
N PHE A 29 15.27 -5.11 11.23
CA PHE A 29 15.58 -6.08 10.18
C PHE A 29 15.82 -5.30 8.89
N PHE A 30 17.03 -5.42 8.31
CA PHE A 30 17.45 -4.63 7.15
C PHE A 30 17.21 -3.11 7.37
N ASN A 31 18.16 -2.28 7.31
CA ASN A 31 18.18 -0.82 7.64
C ASN A 31 16.93 0.03 7.29
N HIS A 32 15.88 -0.54 6.71
CA HIS A 32 14.68 0.11 6.22
C HIS A 32 13.35 -0.47 6.72
N PHE A 33 13.35 -1.63 7.42
CA PHE A 33 12.13 -2.24 7.94
C PHE A 33 12.17 -2.31 9.46
N SER A 34 11.18 -1.68 10.10
CA SER A 34 10.94 -1.82 11.54
C SER A 34 9.93 -2.95 11.79
N ASN A 35 9.77 -3.40 13.06
CA ASN A 35 8.70 -4.32 13.46
C ASN A 35 7.32 -3.83 13.05
N TYR A 36 7.12 -2.51 13.06
CA TYR A 36 5.92 -1.86 12.58
C TYR A 36 5.61 -2.27 11.12
N HIS A 37 6.58 -2.17 10.22
CA HIS A 37 6.39 -2.56 8.81
C HIS A 37 6.08 -4.05 8.65
N ILE A 38 6.62 -4.91 9.50
CA ILE A 38 6.31 -6.35 9.48
C ILE A 38 4.86 -6.60 9.88
N ILE A 39 4.39 -5.93 10.95
CA ILE A 39 2.99 -6.01 11.41
C ILE A 39 2.06 -5.44 10.34
N MET A 40 2.39 -4.29 9.78
CA MET A 40 1.65 -3.65 8.70
C MET A 40 1.53 -4.57 7.47
N LEU A 41 2.65 -5.17 7.02
CA LEU A 41 2.63 -6.14 5.92
C LEU A 41 1.76 -7.36 6.23
N GLY A 42 1.78 -7.84 7.47
CA GLY A 42 0.89 -8.92 7.93
C GLY A 42 -0.58 -8.52 7.83
N LEU A 43 -0.93 -7.35 8.33
CA LEU A 43 -2.31 -6.82 8.25
C LEU A 43 -2.74 -6.58 6.80
N PHE A 44 -1.87 -6.01 5.96
CA PHE A 44 -2.18 -5.80 4.54
C PHE A 44 -2.28 -7.10 3.75
N SER A 45 -1.66 -8.17 4.21
CA SER A 45 -1.81 -9.49 3.61
C SER A 45 -3.13 -10.17 4.00
N ALA A 46 -3.75 -9.79 5.10
CA ALA A 46 -4.98 -10.43 5.59
C ALA A 46 -6.13 -10.32 4.59
N LEU A 47 -6.32 -9.14 3.98
CA LEU A 47 -7.40 -8.93 3.02
C LEU A 47 -7.17 -9.68 1.69
N PRO A 48 -5.99 -9.62 1.04
CA PRO A 48 -5.67 -10.48 -0.10
C PRO A 48 -5.80 -11.97 0.19
N LEU A 49 -5.34 -12.44 1.36
CA LEU A 49 -5.47 -13.83 1.77
C LEU A 49 -6.95 -14.23 1.96
N ALA A 50 -7.77 -13.36 2.55
CA ALA A 50 -9.21 -13.59 2.65
C ALA A 50 -9.88 -13.74 1.28
N VAL A 51 -9.46 -12.93 0.29
CA VAL A 51 -9.93 -13.08 -1.10
C VAL A 51 -9.54 -14.43 -1.67
N LEU A 52 -8.30 -14.88 -1.49
CA LEU A 52 -7.83 -16.19 -1.98
C LEU A 52 -8.55 -17.38 -1.30
N ILE A 53 -8.91 -17.25 -0.03
CA ILE A 53 -9.68 -18.27 0.69
C ILE A 53 -11.11 -18.34 0.17
N TYR A 54 -11.71 -17.17 -0.11
CA TYR A 54 -13.09 -17.10 -0.59
C TYR A 54 -13.23 -17.49 -2.07
N ASP A 55 -12.29 -17.05 -2.90
CA ASP A 55 -12.25 -17.31 -4.34
C ASP A 55 -10.84 -17.74 -4.78
N PRO A 56 -10.53 -19.05 -4.74
CA PRO A 56 -9.22 -19.57 -5.17
C PRO A 56 -9.07 -19.66 -6.70
N SER A 57 -9.99 -19.09 -7.48
CA SER A 57 -9.88 -19.02 -8.93
C SER A 57 -8.74 -18.08 -9.39
N TRP A 58 -8.41 -18.13 -10.67
CA TRP A 58 -7.45 -17.18 -11.26
C TRP A 58 -7.91 -15.73 -11.12
N VAL A 59 -9.21 -15.47 -11.14
CA VAL A 59 -9.77 -14.12 -10.89
C VAL A 59 -9.45 -13.69 -9.47
N GLY A 60 -9.73 -14.55 -8.48
CA GLY A 60 -9.41 -14.28 -7.07
C GLY A 60 -7.92 -14.06 -6.84
N VAL A 61 -7.04 -14.85 -7.47
CA VAL A 61 -5.59 -14.69 -7.42
C VAL A 61 -5.17 -13.30 -7.93
N LEU A 62 -5.67 -12.90 -9.10
CA LEU A 62 -5.35 -11.60 -9.68
C LEU A 62 -5.88 -10.43 -8.84
N VAL A 63 -7.09 -10.55 -8.29
CA VAL A 63 -7.66 -9.55 -7.38
C VAL A 63 -6.82 -9.44 -6.09
N ALA A 64 -6.35 -10.56 -5.54
CA ALA A 64 -5.50 -10.55 -4.35
C ALA A 64 -4.15 -9.85 -4.61
N PHE A 65 -3.50 -10.10 -5.74
CA PHE A 65 -2.29 -9.38 -6.12
C PHE A 65 -2.53 -7.89 -6.35
N GLY A 66 -3.66 -7.52 -6.97
CA GLY A 66 -4.06 -6.12 -7.13
C GLY A 66 -4.27 -5.42 -5.79
N LEU A 67 -4.91 -6.07 -4.83
CA LEU A 67 -5.06 -5.57 -3.46
C LEU A 67 -3.71 -5.44 -2.77
N TRP A 68 -2.82 -6.42 -2.90
CA TRP A 68 -1.50 -6.38 -2.26
C TRP A 68 -0.63 -5.23 -2.79
N ALA A 69 -0.73 -4.90 -4.07
CA ALA A 69 -0.08 -3.72 -4.63
C ALA A 69 -0.75 -2.41 -4.16
N PHE A 70 -2.08 -2.41 -4.02
CA PHE A 70 -2.86 -1.21 -3.71
C PHE A 70 -2.77 -0.80 -2.23
N LEU A 71 -2.86 -1.75 -1.29
CA LEU A 71 -3.04 -1.43 0.13
C LEU A 71 -1.92 -0.58 0.73
N PRO A 72 -0.62 -0.88 0.53
CA PRO A 72 0.45 -0.03 1.03
C PRO A 72 0.43 1.37 0.40
N LEU A 73 0.11 1.45 -0.90
CA LEU A 73 0.00 2.71 -1.62
C LEU A 73 -1.16 3.56 -1.10
N GLY A 74 -2.32 2.95 -0.93
CA GLY A 74 -3.53 3.63 -0.46
C GLY A 74 -3.40 4.11 0.98
N GLU A 75 -2.75 3.34 1.81
CA GLU A 75 -2.45 3.67 3.20
C GLU A 75 -1.51 4.88 3.29
N ASP A 76 -0.38 4.84 2.61
CA ASP A 76 0.63 5.89 2.65
C ASP A 76 0.07 7.24 2.09
N ILE A 77 -0.69 7.19 0.99
CA ILE A 77 -1.40 8.37 0.47
C ILE A 77 -2.38 8.90 1.49
N SER A 78 -3.11 8.04 2.19
CA SER A 78 -4.08 8.43 3.21
C SER A 78 -3.39 9.07 4.41
N TRP A 79 -2.27 8.50 4.85
CA TRP A 79 -1.47 9.06 5.92
C TRP A 79 -1.03 10.50 5.61
N TYR A 80 -0.46 10.74 4.43
CA TYR A 80 -0.06 12.10 3.99
C TYR A 80 -1.26 13.03 3.86
N HIS A 81 -2.41 12.52 3.42
CA HIS A 81 -3.64 13.29 3.37
C HIS A 81 -4.05 13.79 4.76
N PHE A 82 -4.04 12.94 5.80
CA PHE A 82 -4.37 13.33 7.17
C PHE A 82 -3.30 14.22 7.79
N ALA A 83 -2.03 14.03 7.43
CA ALA A 83 -0.93 14.89 7.85
C ALA A 83 -1.00 16.29 7.21
N GLY A 84 -1.88 16.54 6.23
CA GLY A 84 -1.91 17.79 5.47
C GLY A 84 -0.63 18.04 4.67
N ALA A 85 0.10 16.99 4.31
CA ALA A 85 1.41 17.03 3.69
C ALA A 85 1.43 16.26 2.35
N TRP A 86 2.56 16.27 1.70
CA TRP A 86 2.87 15.47 0.51
C TRP A 86 4.30 14.93 0.66
N PRO A 87 4.59 13.69 0.27
CA PRO A 87 5.93 13.13 0.41
C PRO A 87 7.00 13.99 -0.26
N GLY A 88 8.15 14.09 0.40
CA GLY A 88 9.34 14.74 -0.10
C GLY A 88 10.46 13.75 -0.45
N PRO A 89 11.54 14.22 -1.11
CA PRO A 89 12.65 13.33 -1.49
C PRO A 89 13.43 12.75 -0.30
N GLN A 90 13.31 13.34 0.89
CA GLN A 90 13.98 12.89 2.12
C GLN A 90 13.09 12.02 3.00
N ASP A 91 11.81 11.89 2.69
CA ASP A 91 10.89 11.09 3.48
C ASP A 91 11.19 9.60 3.31
N TRP A 92 10.88 8.81 4.34
CA TRP A 92 11.10 7.36 4.32
C TRP A 92 10.45 6.69 3.11
N THR A 93 9.28 7.15 2.72
CA THR A 93 8.53 6.67 1.54
C THR A 93 9.29 6.88 0.22
N SER A 94 10.34 7.71 0.22
CA SER A 94 11.15 8.00 -0.96
C SER A 94 12.44 7.17 -1.05
N TRP A 95 12.58 6.10 -0.27
CA TRP A 95 13.76 5.22 -0.20
C TRP A 95 14.21 4.67 -1.56
N GLY A 96 13.29 4.43 -2.50
CA GLY A 96 13.56 4.02 -3.89
C GLY A 96 13.79 5.18 -4.86
N GLY A 97 13.84 6.43 -4.35
CA GLY A 97 13.87 7.65 -5.15
C GLY A 97 12.51 8.01 -5.74
N GLY A 98 12.48 9.04 -6.56
CA GLY A 98 11.23 9.53 -7.15
C GLY A 98 11.50 10.53 -8.26
N TYR A 99 10.43 11.21 -8.69
CA TYR A 99 10.43 12.21 -9.74
C TYR A 99 9.69 13.47 -9.30
N TYR A 100 10.15 14.63 -9.76
CA TYR A 100 9.35 15.84 -9.64
C TYR A 100 8.30 15.88 -10.75
N VAL A 101 7.03 15.92 -10.35
CA VAL A 101 5.90 16.19 -11.24
C VAL A 101 5.37 17.57 -10.90
N LYS A 102 5.71 18.55 -11.73
CA LYS A 102 5.50 19.99 -11.42
C LYS A 102 6.25 20.36 -10.13
N LYS A 103 5.51 20.68 -9.05
CA LYS A 103 6.08 21.08 -7.74
C LYS A 103 6.05 19.95 -6.71
N HIS A 104 5.46 18.81 -7.04
CA HIS A 104 5.29 17.69 -6.11
C HIS A 104 6.29 16.59 -6.39
N TRP A 105 6.84 16.02 -5.33
CA TRP A 105 7.67 14.84 -5.41
C TRP A 105 6.77 13.60 -5.54
N LEU A 106 7.09 12.72 -6.47
CA LEU A 106 6.38 11.45 -6.67
C LEU A 106 7.35 10.30 -6.42
N PRO A 107 7.19 9.55 -5.32
CA PRO A 107 7.97 8.34 -5.07
C PRO A 107 7.81 7.32 -6.21
N LYS A 108 8.91 6.69 -6.64
CA LYS A 108 8.88 5.70 -7.74
C LYS A 108 7.94 4.54 -7.46
N TRP A 109 7.92 4.07 -6.22
CA TRP A 109 7.09 2.94 -5.85
C TRP A 109 5.58 3.23 -5.91
N TYR A 110 5.17 4.51 -5.78
CA TYR A 110 3.77 4.91 -6.04
C TYR A 110 3.38 4.60 -7.49
N LEU A 111 4.25 4.94 -8.43
CA LEU A 111 3.99 4.64 -9.84
C LEU A 111 3.97 3.13 -10.10
N VAL A 112 4.95 2.40 -9.57
CA VAL A 112 5.04 0.93 -9.72
C VAL A 112 3.80 0.25 -9.15
N ASN A 113 3.40 0.58 -7.92
CA ASN A 113 2.24 -0.04 -7.28
C ASN A 113 0.92 0.39 -7.95
N SER A 114 0.80 1.63 -8.43
CA SER A 114 -0.38 2.05 -9.21
C SER A 114 -0.50 1.25 -10.50
N LEU A 115 0.59 1.09 -11.25
CA LEU A 115 0.60 0.32 -12.48
C LEU A 115 0.33 -1.17 -12.23
N ALA A 116 0.91 -1.75 -11.19
CA ALA A 116 0.66 -3.13 -10.79
C ALA A 116 -0.82 -3.34 -10.41
N THR A 117 -1.39 -2.42 -9.63
CA THR A 117 -2.80 -2.45 -9.24
C THR A 117 -3.71 -2.44 -10.48
N ILE A 118 -3.50 -1.48 -11.38
CA ILE A 118 -4.27 -1.36 -12.62
C ILE A 118 -4.13 -2.62 -13.46
N PHE A 119 -2.90 -3.11 -13.64
CA PHE A 119 -2.61 -4.30 -14.43
C PHE A 119 -3.35 -5.54 -13.90
N PHE A 120 -3.24 -5.83 -12.60
CA PHE A 120 -3.87 -7.01 -12.02
C PHE A 120 -5.40 -6.94 -12.07
N TYR A 121 -6.00 -5.78 -11.80
CA TYR A 121 -7.45 -5.64 -11.90
C TYR A 121 -7.96 -5.69 -13.34
N ALA A 122 -7.25 -5.10 -14.28
CA ALA A 122 -7.60 -5.20 -15.70
C ALA A 122 -7.52 -6.64 -16.20
N LEU A 123 -6.48 -7.38 -15.78
CA LEU A 123 -6.32 -8.78 -16.14
C LEU A 123 -7.39 -9.65 -15.46
N ALA A 124 -7.72 -9.40 -14.20
CA ALA A 124 -8.80 -10.09 -13.51
C ALA A 124 -10.14 -9.90 -14.22
N LEU A 125 -10.44 -8.67 -14.65
CA LEU A 125 -11.64 -8.37 -15.42
C LEU A 125 -11.64 -9.09 -16.76
N ALA A 126 -10.53 -9.09 -17.49
CA ALA A 126 -10.41 -9.81 -18.76
C ALA A 126 -10.65 -11.31 -18.59
N VAL A 127 -10.06 -11.94 -17.56
CA VAL A 127 -10.26 -13.38 -17.27
C VAL A 127 -11.69 -13.67 -16.83
N ALA A 128 -12.36 -12.76 -16.14
CA ALA A 128 -13.74 -12.95 -15.68
C ALA A 128 -14.79 -12.88 -16.81
N ILE A 129 -14.43 -12.29 -17.96
CA ILE A 129 -15.34 -12.11 -19.12
C ILE A 129 -15.16 -13.26 -20.15
N LEU A 130 -14.02 -13.96 -20.12
CA LEU A 130 -13.71 -15.08 -21.00
C LEU A 130 -14.35 -16.38 -20.50
#